data_4a1cfe54fabc96ee5980c4e47c4a3254
#
_entry.id   4a1cfe54fabc96ee5980c4e47c4a3254
#
_cell.length_a   1.000
_cell.length_b   1.000
_cell.length_c   1.000
_cell.angle_alpha   90.00
_cell.angle_beta   90.00
_cell.angle_gamma   90.00
#
_symmetry.space_group_name_H-M   'P 1'
#
loop_
_entity.id
_entity.type
_entity.pdbx_description
1 polymer ?
#
loop_
_entity_poly.entity_id
_entity_poly.type
_entity_poly.pdbx_seq_one_letter_code
_entity_poly.pdbx_strand_id
1 'polypeptide(L)'
;MITASIVTYNNNLLDLEGILRSLLISPVQKVWVVDHSDTFIRLEGELQEYKRKDEEFLKHEGRGFRLEYIKQANKGYGSGHNVALRKAIDEGSQYHLVVNPDVWFGAEVIPALGRLMEENEDVALAMPKVLFLNGSVQCLAKLLPTPVDLFCRFFMPAKLIVRRNNKFELRHSGYDREMNVPFLSGCFMFLRVSALKSEGIFDERFFMYMEDVDLTRRLHAKHKTLFYPSVSIYHRFSRLSYHKWKLSLAHMASVVKYFNKWGWIYDSSRRRFNKTLLKELKQQTKNED
;
A
#
# COMPACT_ATOMS: atom_id res chain seq x y z
N MET A 1 -14.40 -12.18 -6.83
CA MET A 1 -14.76 -11.15 -5.83
C MET A 1 -13.56 -10.28 -5.53
N ILE A 2 -13.76 -8.95 -5.49
CA ILE A 2 -12.74 -7.97 -5.09
C ILE A 2 -13.18 -7.38 -3.75
N THR A 3 -12.27 -7.35 -2.78
CA THR A 3 -12.51 -6.80 -1.44
C THR A 3 -11.50 -5.72 -1.11
N ALA A 4 -11.76 -4.89 -0.10
CA ALA A 4 -10.83 -3.86 0.34
C ALA A 4 -10.78 -3.75 1.87
N SER A 5 -9.67 -3.20 2.38
CA SER A 5 -9.52 -2.83 3.78
C SER A 5 -8.93 -1.44 3.95
N ILE A 6 -9.48 -0.71 4.90
CA ILE A 6 -9.02 0.59 5.36
C ILE A 6 -8.73 0.48 6.85
N VAL A 7 -7.53 0.88 7.28
CA VAL A 7 -7.20 0.97 8.71
C VAL A 7 -7.23 2.43 9.13
N THR A 8 -7.94 2.73 10.22
CA THR A 8 -8.13 4.08 10.74
C THR A 8 -7.58 4.22 12.16
N TYR A 9 -7.16 5.43 12.51
CA TYR A 9 -6.78 5.81 13.86
C TYR A 9 -7.11 7.28 14.11
N ASN A 10 -8.11 7.54 14.92
CA ASN A 10 -8.63 8.89 15.21
C ASN A 10 -9.10 9.66 13.95
N ASN A 11 -9.52 8.95 12.91
CA ASN A 11 -10.16 9.53 11.74
C ASN A 11 -11.66 9.75 11.97
N ASN A 12 -12.23 10.72 11.29
CA ASN A 12 -13.67 10.91 11.16
C ASN A 12 -14.14 10.54 9.74
N LEU A 13 -15.46 10.56 9.48
CA LEU A 13 -16.00 10.20 8.19
C LEU A 13 -15.49 11.09 7.04
N LEU A 14 -15.28 12.38 7.30
CA LEU A 14 -14.76 13.33 6.27
C LEU A 14 -13.36 12.94 5.80
N ASP A 15 -12.55 12.34 6.67
CA ASP A 15 -11.22 11.84 6.30
C ASP A 15 -11.30 10.64 5.35
N LEU A 16 -12.40 9.86 5.43
CA LEU A 16 -12.63 8.65 4.64
C LEU A 16 -13.49 8.90 3.40
N GLU A 17 -14.16 10.04 3.29
CA GLU A 17 -15.14 10.30 2.23
C GLU A 17 -14.55 10.07 0.83
N GLY A 18 -13.32 10.53 0.58
CA GLY A 18 -12.66 10.38 -0.70
C GLY A 18 -12.45 8.91 -1.10
N ILE A 19 -11.95 8.10 -0.17
CA ILE A 19 -11.71 6.67 -0.43
C ILE A 19 -13.02 5.89 -0.52
N LEU A 20 -14.00 6.17 0.33
CA LEU A 20 -15.29 5.48 0.29
C LEU A 20 -16.01 5.75 -1.04
N ARG A 21 -16.01 6.99 -1.53
CA ARG A 21 -16.56 7.33 -2.86
C ARG A 21 -15.83 6.59 -3.99
N SER A 22 -14.49 6.53 -3.93
CA SER A 22 -13.69 5.81 -4.94
C SER A 22 -14.00 4.31 -4.94
N LEU A 23 -14.18 3.70 -3.77
CA LEU A 23 -14.55 2.30 -3.65
C LEU A 23 -15.98 2.05 -4.14
N LEU A 24 -16.90 2.97 -3.89
CA LEU A 24 -18.31 2.88 -4.29
C LEU A 24 -18.49 2.81 -5.80
N ILE A 25 -17.75 3.63 -6.55
CA ILE A 25 -17.80 3.68 -8.02
C ILE A 25 -16.95 2.58 -8.68
N SER A 26 -16.24 1.78 -7.91
CA SER A 26 -15.37 0.71 -8.37
C SER A 26 -16.06 -0.66 -8.27
N PRO A 27 -15.53 -1.74 -8.89
CA PRO A 27 -16.07 -3.09 -8.77
C PRO A 27 -15.73 -3.79 -7.43
N VAL A 28 -15.31 -3.05 -6.41
CA VAL A 28 -15.11 -3.58 -5.06
C VAL A 28 -16.47 -3.94 -4.46
N GLN A 29 -16.60 -5.18 -3.99
CA GLN A 29 -17.88 -5.74 -3.52
C GLN A 29 -18.02 -5.69 -1.99
N LYS A 30 -16.88 -5.61 -1.27
CA LYS A 30 -16.87 -5.58 0.19
C LYS A 30 -15.69 -4.77 0.73
N VAL A 31 -15.95 -3.96 1.73
CA VAL A 31 -14.94 -3.11 2.39
C VAL A 31 -15.00 -3.35 3.90
N TRP A 32 -13.85 -3.57 4.50
CA TRP A 32 -13.67 -3.58 5.95
C TRP A 32 -12.96 -2.30 6.39
N VAL A 33 -13.61 -1.53 7.26
CA VAL A 33 -12.98 -0.42 7.98
C VAL A 33 -12.58 -0.93 9.35
N VAL A 34 -11.27 -1.08 9.57
CA VAL A 34 -10.70 -1.54 10.83
C VAL A 34 -10.22 -0.33 11.62
N ASP A 35 -10.90 -0.04 12.72
CA ASP A 35 -10.63 1.14 13.53
C ASP A 35 -9.82 0.81 14.79
N HIS A 36 -8.69 1.46 14.90
CA HIS A 36 -7.76 1.37 16.03
C HIS A 36 -7.89 2.53 17.04
N SER A 37 -8.86 3.43 16.85
CA SER A 37 -9.02 4.61 17.70
C SER A 37 -9.33 4.25 19.14
N ASP A 38 -8.85 5.03 20.10
CA ASP A 38 -9.16 4.83 21.50
C ASP A 38 -10.57 5.37 21.86
N THR A 39 -11.04 6.37 21.12
CA THR A 39 -12.36 7.00 21.30
C THR A 39 -13.37 6.40 20.33
N PHE A 40 -14.39 5.80 20.87
CA PHE A 40 -15.17 4.70 20.33
C PHE A 40 -16.35 5.03 19.41
N ILE A 41 -17.02 6.17 19.58
CA ILE A 41 -18.46 6.19 19.28
C ILE A 41 -18.80 6.87 17.94
N ARG A 42 -17.96 7.73 17.44
CA ARG A 42 -18.36 8.64 16.36
C ARG A 42 -18.28 7.99 14.97
N LEU A 43 -17.15 7.35 14.68
CA LEU A 43 -16.91 6.82 13.32
C LEU A 43 -17.86 5.66 12.96
N GLU A 44 -18.16 4.78 13.92
CA GLU A 44 -19.10 3.67 13.68
C GLU A 44 -20.49 4.18 13.30
N GLY A 45 -21.04 5.12 14.10
CA GLY A 45 -22.34 5.73 13.81
C GLY A 45 -22.36 6.50 12.50
N GLU A 46 -21.30 7.27 12.20
CA GLU A 46 -21.15 7.98 10.94
C GLU A 46 -21.09 7.03 9.73
N LEU A 47 -20.41 5.89 9.84
CA LEU A 47 -20.34 4.87 8.79
C LEU A 47 -21.67 4.12 8.61
N GLN A 48 -22.42 3.88 9.68
CA GLN A 48 -23.78 3.29 9.59
C GLN A 48 -24.74 4.23 8.84
N GLU A 49 -24.67 5.54 9.12
CA GLU A 49 -25.48 6.53 8.40
C GLU A 49 -25.03 6.64 6.94
N TYR A 50 -23.72 6.66 6.66
CA TYR A 50 -23.16 6.64 5.31
C TYR A 50 -23.69 5.44 4.53
N LYS A 51 -23.60 4.23 5.12
CA LYS A 51 -24.09 2.99 4.53
C LYS A 51 -25.58 3.07 4.18
N ARG A 52 -26.41 3.62 5.06
CA ARG A 52 -27.85 3.76 4.80
C ARG A 52 -28.16 4.65 3.59
N LYS A 53 -27.41 5.76 3.44
CA LYS A 53 -27.55 6.67 2.29
C LYS A 53 -27.04 5.99 1.00
N ASP A 54 -25.97 5.23 1.08
CA ASP A 54 -25.40 4.53 -0.08
C ASP A 54 -26.20 3.31 -0.48
N GLU A 55 -26.85 2.58 0.44
CA GLU A 55 -27.75 1.48 0.09
C GLU A 55 -28.92 1.96 -0.79
N GLU A 56 -29.39 3.18 -0.58
CA GLU A 56 -30.43 3.80 -1.39
C GLU A 56 -29.90 4.13 -2.80
N PHE A 57 -28.68 4.67 -2.90
CA PHE A 57 -28.00 4.93 -4.18
C PHE A 57 -27.66 3.63 -4.93
N LEU A 58 -27.12 2.63 -4.22
CA LEU A 58 -26.69 1.35 -4.81
C LEU A 58 -27.85 0.47 -5.29
N LYS A 59 -29.02 0.57 -4.63
CA LYS A 59 -30.25 -0.09 -5.13
C LYS A 59 -30.66 0.43 -6.51
N HIS A 60 -30.41 1.71 -6.79
CA HIS A 60 -30.66 2.29 -8.11
C HIS A 60 -29.63 1.84 -9.17
N GLU A 61 -28.37 1.62 -8.78
CA GLU A 61 -27.28 1.22 -9.67
C GLU A 61 -27.14 -0.31 -9.84
N GLY A 62 -27.88 -1.11 -9.10
CA GLY A 62 -27.84 -2.59 -9.16
C GLY A 62 -26.53 -3.21 -8.68
N ARG A 63 -25.72 -2.49 -7.90
CA ARG A 63 -24.40 -2.93 -7.39
C ARG A 63 -24.49 -3.32 -5.92
N GLY A 64 -23.90 -4.47 -5.56
CA GLY A 64 -23.80 -4.92 -4.18
C GLY A 64 -22.51 -4.47 -3.52
N PHE A 65 -22.53 -3.38 -2.77
CA PHE A 65 -21.41 -2.94 -1.94
C PHE A 65 -21.70 -3.26 -0.46
N ARG A 66 -20.75 -3.92 0.22
CA ARG A 66 -20.85 -4.22 1.65
C ARG A 66 -19.77 -3.50 2.43
N LEU A 67 -20.18 -2.63 3.34
CA LEU A 67 -19.30 -1.94 4.28
C LEU A 67 -19.44 -2.56 5.66
N GLU A 68 -18.34 -3.07 6.22
CA GLU A 68 -18.28 -3.61 7.58
C GLU A 68 -17.26 -2.81 8.42
N TYR A 69 -17.70 -2.39 9.60
CA TYR A 69 -16.85 -1.76 10.61
C TYR A 69 -16.34 -2.81 11.61
N ILE A 70 -15.05 -2.75 11.93
CA ILE A 70 -14.42 -3.65 12.89
C ILE A 70 -13.59 -2.81 13.87
N LYS A 71 -13.92 -2.88 15.14
CA LYS A 71 -13.12 -2.30 16.22
C LYS A 71 -12.03 -3.26 16.64
N GLN A 72 -10.79 -2.75 16.74
CA GLN A 72 -9.65 -3.53 17.20
C GLN A 72 -8.70 -2.66 18.03
N ALA A 73 -8.04 -3.26 19.03
CA ALA A 73 -6.94 -2.61 19.73
C ALA A 73 -5.80 -2.30 18.74
N ASN A 74 -5.15 -1.14 18.89
CA ASN A 74 -4.09 -0.71 18.00
C ASN A 74 -2.82 -1.57 18.16
N LYS A 75 -2.68 -2.55 17.31
CA LYS A 75 -1.50 -3.42 17.20
C LYS A 75 -0.62 -3.08 15.98
N GLY A 76 -0.92 -1.96 15.32
CA GLY A 76 -0.18 -1.45 14.16
C GLY A 76 -0.90 -1.67 12.83
N TYR A 77 -0.36 -0.99 11.81
CA TYR A 77 -0.95 -0.92 10.47
C TYR A 77 -1.20 -2.29 9.83
N GLY A 78 -0.15 -3.11 9.74
CA GLY A 78 -0.26 -4.45 9.14
C GLY A 78 -1.22 -5.36 9.91
N SER A 79 -1.24 -5.28 11.25
CA SER A 79 -2.16 -6.06 12.08
C SER A 79 -3.63 -5.70 11.81
N GLY A 80 -3.94 -4.41 11.59
CA GLY A 80 -5.28 -3.97 11.23
C GLY A 80 -5.71 -4.56 9.88
N HIS A 81 -4.89 -4.42 8.86
CA HIS A 81 -5.19 -5.00 7.54
C HIS A 81 -5.29 -6.53 7.59
N ASN A 82 -4.52 -7.19 8.44
CA ASN A 82 -4.55 -8.65 8.57
C ASN A 82 -5.92 -9.19 9.02
N VAL A 83 -6.68 -8.42 9.79
CA VAL A 83 -8.07 -8.82 10.16
C VAL A 83 -8.92 -8.98 8.89
N ALA A 84 -8.87 -8.01 8.00
CA ALA A 84 -9.59 -8.04 6.74
C ALA A 84 -8.99 -9.05 5.74
N LEU A 85 -7.67 -9.17 5.68
CA LEU A 85 -6.99 -10.13 4.81
C LEU A 85 -7.34 -11.57 5.14
N ARG A 86 -7.43 -11.94 6.43
CA ARG A 86 -7.90 -13.28 6.85
C ARG A 86 -9.33 -13.52 6.36
N LYS A 87 -10.24 -12.55 6.57
CA LYS A 87 -11.62 -12.64 6.07
C LYS A 87 -11.66 -12.76 4.54
N ALA A 88 -10.87 -11.98 3.81
CA ALA A 88 -10.78 -12.05 2.35
C ALA A 88 -10.30 -13.43 1.87
N ILE A 89 -9.35 -14.03 2.57
CA ILE A 89 -8.86 -15.40 2.32
C ILE A 89 -9.96 -16.43 2.58
N ASP A 90 -10.64 -16.33 3.72
CA ASP A 90 -11.69 -17.27 4.15
C ASP A 90 -12.93 -17.20 3.24
N GLU A 91 -13.30 -15.99 2.80
CA GLU A 91 -14.41 -15.74 1.88
C GLU A 91 -14.07 -16.04 0.40
N GLY A 92 -12.84 -16.46 0.11
CA GLY A 92 -12.41 -16.83 -1.25
C GLY A 92 -12.31 -15.65 -2.22
N SER A 93 -11.96 -14.46 -1.73
CA SER A 93 -11.71 -13.29 -2.59
C SER A 93 -10.62 -13.61 -3.61
N GLN A 94 -10.77 -13.09 -4.82
CA GLN A 94 -9.74 -13.20 -5.87
C GLN A 94 -8.65 -12.16 -5.66
N TYR A 95 -9.07 -10.91 -5.40
CA TYR A 95 -8.20 -9.78 -5.13
C TYR A 95 -8.61 -9.06 -3.86
N HIS A 96 -7.62 -8.46 -3.19
CA HIS A 96 -7.84 -7.61 -2.02
C HIS A 96 -7.04 -6.32 -2.15
N LEU A 97 -7.70 -5.19 -1.92
CA LEU A 97 -7.09 -3.87 -1.88
C LEU A 97 -6.80 -3.46 -0.43
N VAL A 98 -5.52 -3.31 -0.11
CA VAL A 98 -5.06 -2.59 1.08
C VAL A 98 -4.92 -1.12 0.71
N VAL A 99 -5.60 -0.20 1.41
CA VAL A 99 -5.57 1.21 1.04
C VAL A 99 -5.66 2.13 2.26
N ASN A 100 -4.93 3.25 2.19
CA ASN A 100 -4.98 4.29 3.21
C ASN A 100 -6.29 5.10 3.16
N PRO A 101 -6.73 5.66 4.31
CA PRO A 101 -7.95 6.46 4.39
C PRO A 101 -7.88 7.78 3.60
N ASP A 102 -6.69 8.31 3.33
CA ASP A 102 -6.45 9.58 2.65
C ASP A 102 -6.06 9.43 1.15
N VAL A 103 -6.49 8.30 0.56
CA VAL A 103 -6.36 8.00 -0.88
C VAL A 103 -7.71 8.16 -1.58
N TRP A 104 -7.70 8.60 -2.85
CA TRP A 104 -8.88 8.52 -3.75
C TRP A 104 -8.46 8.31 -5.19
N PHE A 105 -9.38 7.76 -6.00
CA PHE A 105 -9.13 7.36 -7.38
C PHE A 105 -10.43 7.31 -8.20
N GLY A 106 -10.28 7.31 -9.53
CA GLY A 106 -11.38 7.17 -10.48
C GLY A 106 -11.86 5.72 -10.66
N ALA A 107 -13.03 5.57 -11.28
CA ALA A 107 -13.67 4.27 -11.49
C ALA A 107 -12.84 3.30 -12.37
N GLU A 108 -11.92 3.83 -13.17
CA GLU A 108 -11.07 3.08 -14.10
C GLU A 108 -9.94 2.30 -13.42
N VAL A 109 -9.52 2.71 -12.21
CA VAL A 109 -8.29 2.21 -11.56
C VAL A 109 -8.39 0.72 -11.23
N ILE A 110 -9.43 0.31 -10.51
CA ILE A 110 -9.57 -1.09 -10.09
C ILE A 110 -9.80 -2.03 -11.30
N PRO A 111 -10.65 -1.67 -12.30
CA PRO A 111 -10.76 -2.48 -13.52
C PRO A 111 -9.46 -2.61 -14.30
N ALA A 112 -8.64 -1.56 -14.39
CA ALA A 112 -7.36 -1.63 -15.07
C ALA A 112 -6.37 -2.56 -14.36
N LEU A 113 -6.27 -2.46 -13.03
CA LEU A 113 -5.43 -3.35 -12.22
C LEU A 113 -5.95 -4.80 -12.24
N GLY A 114 -7.27 -5.00 -12.28
CA GLY A 114 -7.90 -6.31 -12.42
C GLY A 114 -7.49 -6.98 -13.74
N ARG A 115 -7.63 -6.27 -14.87
CA ARG A 115 -7.19 -6.77 -16.19
C ARG A 115 -5.70 -7.07 -16.23
N LEU A 116 -4.85 -6.17 -15.71
CA LEU A 116 -3.41 -6.41 -15.61
C LEU A 116 -3.12 -7.75 -14.91
N MET A 117 -3.79 -8.02 -13.79
CA MET A 117 -3.58 -9.25 -13.04
C MET A 117 -4.21 -10.49 -13.72
N GLU A 118 -5.30 -10.34 -14.45
CA GLU A 118 -5.90 -11.43 -15.22
C GLU A 118 -5.01 -11.85 -16.40
N GLU A 119 -4.40 -10.88 -17.08
CA GLU A 119 -3.47 -11.09 -18.18
C GLU A 119 -2.10 -11.60 -17.72
N ASN A 120 -1.74 -11.40 -16.44
CA ASN A 120 -0.44 -11.76 -15.86
C ASN A 120 -0.63 -12.54 -14.55
N GLU A 121 -0.73 -13.87 -14.64
CA GLU A 121 -0.99 -14.74 -13.49
C GLU A 121 0.16 -14.72 -12.46
N ASP A 122 1.36 -14.40 -12.87
CA ASP A 122 2.55 -14.30 -12.02
C ASP A 122 2.64 -12.98 -11.22
N VAL A 123 1.71 -12.04 -11.43
CA VAL A 123 1.63 -10.79 -10.65
C VAL A 123 0.86 -11.03 -9.34
N ALA A 124 1.52 -10.81 -8.21
CA ALA A 124 0.93 -10.92 -6.88
C ALA A 124 0.51 -9.59 -6.28
N LEU A 125 1.13 -8.50 -6.70
CA LEU A 125 0.88 -7.15 -6.21
C LEU A 125 1.00 -6.15 -7.35
N ALA A 126 0.00 -5.26 -7.47
CA ALA A 126 0.07 -4.11 -8.36
C ALA A 126 -0.19 -2.81 -7.60
N MET A 127 0.56 -1.76 -7.92
CA MET A 127 0.40 -0.40 -7.40
C MET A 127 0.35 0.59 -8.56
N PRO A 128 -0.67 1.46 -8.66
CA PRO A 128 -0.77 2.50 -9.66
C PRO A 128 0.22 3.64 -9.39
N LYS A 129 0.30 4.60 -10.32
CA LYS A 129 1.00 5.87 -10.09
C LYS A 129 0.31 6.65 -8.97
N VAL A 130 1.08 7.05 -7.96
CA VAL A 130 0.57 7.82 -6.83
C VAL A 130 0.95 9.29 -6.99
N LEU A 131 -0.02 10.17 -6.91
CA LEU A 131 0.15 11.61 -7.08
C LEU A 131 -0.14 12.36 -5.77
N PHE A 132 0.57 13.47 -5.56
CA PHE A 132 0.15 14.49 -4.62
C PHE A 132 -1.04 15.28 -5.18
N LEU A 133 -1.71 16.10 -4.33
CA LEU A 133 -2.82 16.97 -4.75
C LEU A 133 -2.48 17.94 -5.88
N ASN A 134 -1.21 18.35 -5.94
CA ASN A 134 -0.71 19.24 -7.00
C ASN A 134 -0.32 18.51 -8.29
N GLY A 135 -0.63 17.22 -8.42
CA GLY A 135 -0.32 16.39 -9.58
C GLY A 135 1.12 15.88 -9.66
N SER A 136 2.01 16.27 -8.74
CA SER A 136 3.38 15.74 -8.74
C SER A 136 3.43 14.29 -8.24
N VAL A 137 4.39 13.50 -8.77
CA VAL A 137 4.50 12.08 -8.45
C VAL A 137 5.06 11.85 -7.06
N GLN A 138 4.40 10.99 -6.27
CA GLN A 138 4.96 10.42 -5.06
C GLN A 138 5.80 9.19 -5.42
N CYS A 139 7.12 9.29 -5.22
CA CYS A 139 8.04 8.22 -5.58
C CYS A 139 7.97 7.07 -4.56
N LEU A 140 6.94 6.23 -4.67
CA LEU A 140 6.59 5.17 -3.72
C LEU A 140 6.97 3.75 -4.18
N ALA A 141 7.45 3.61 -5.41
CA ALA A 141 8.12 2.42 -5.91
C ALA A 141 9.63 2.57 -5.66
N LYS A 142 10.25 1.66 -4.89
CA LYS A 142 11.61 1.87 -4.36
C LYS A 142 12.47 0.62 -4.42
N LEU A 143 13.76 0.80 -4.31
CA LEU A 143 14.69 -0.29 -4.02
C LEU A 143 14.48 -0.82 -2.60
N LEU A 144 14.89 -2.06 -2.32
CA LEU A 144 14.99 -2.52 -0.94
C LEU A 144 16.06 -1.70 -0.20
N PRO A 145 15.76 -1.18 1.00
CA PRO A 145 16.65 -0.31 1.73
C PRO A 145 17.88 -1.04 2.25
N THR A 146 19.00 -0.33 2.28
CA THR A 146 20.17 -0.74 3.08
C THR A 146 20.14 -0.02 4.43
N PRO A 147 20.85 -0.54 5.47
CA PRO A 147 20.97 0.17 6.74
C PRO A 147 21.48 1.61 6.56
N VAL A 148 22.41 1.82 5.62
CA VAL A 148 22.96 3.16 5.33
C VAL A 148 21.92 4.08 4.70
N ASP A 149 21.00 3.55 3.84
CA ASP A 149 19.93 4.36 3.27
C ASP A 149 19.02 4.92 4.36
N LEU A 150 18.61 4.08 5.31
CA LEU A 150 17.74 4.49 6.40
C LEU A 150 18.47 5.35 7.42
N PHE A 151 19.70 5.01 7.79
CA PHE A 151 20.52 5.84 8.66
C PHE A 151 20.67 7.26 8.11
N CYS A 152 21.06 7.40 6.84
CA CYS A 152 21.19 8.71 6.20
C CYS A 152 19.86 9.49 6.22
N ARG A 153 18.73 8.84 5.97
CA ARG A 153 17.41 9.48 5.95
C ARG A 153 16.96 9.97 7.33
N PHE A 154 17.38 9.29 8.42
CA PHE A 154 17.05 9.68 9.77
C PHE A 154 17.93 10.80 10.31
N PHE A 155 19.23 10.79 9.97
CA PHE A 155 20.22 11.58 10.67
C PHE A 155 20.94 12.63 9.82
N MET A 156 20.83 12.57 8.48
CA MET A 156 21.51 13.51 7.60
C MET A 156 20.56 14.54 6.99
N PRO A 157 21.01 15.79 6.79
CA PRO A 157 20.24 16.79 6.06
C PRO A 157 19.88 16.33 4.64
N ALA A 158 18.64 16.58 4.21
CA ALA A 158 18.13 16.13 2.90
C ALA A 158 19.03 16.55 1.73
N LYS A 159 19.64 17.73 1.80
CA LYS A 159 20.55 18.27 0.76
C LYS A 159 21.77 17.37 0.52
N LEU A 160 22.30 16.70 1.57
CA LEU A 160 23.47 15.84 1.46
C LEU A 160 23.17 14.44 0.92
N ILE A 161 21.90 14.03 0.93
CA ILE A 161 21.48 12.69 0.53
C ILE A 161 20.63 12.66 -0.74
N VAL A 162 20.50 13.80 -1.45
CA VAL A 162 19.66 13.92 -2.68
C VAL A 162 19.98 12.82 -3.69
N ARG A 163 21.25 12.65 -4.05
CA ARG A 163 21.67 11.65 -5.05
C ARG A 163 21.33 10.23 -4.60
N ARG A 164 21.47 9.93 -3.31
CA ARG A 164 21.16 8.64 -2.72
C ARG A 164 19.66 8.39 -2.70
N ASN A 165 18.87 9.38 -2.27
CA ASN A 165 17.41 9.31 -2.28
C ASN A 165 16.87 9.16 -3.71
N ASN A 166 17.39 9.90 -4.68
CA ASN A 166 16.97 9.79 -6.08
C ASN A 166 17.17 8.37 -6.63
N LYS A 167 18.30 7.73 -6.28
CA LYS A 167 18.55 6.33 -6.65
C LYS A 167 17.61 5.37 -5.92
N PHE A 168 17.45 5.53 -4.59
CA PHE A 168 16.61 4.68 -3.76
C PHE A 168 15.13 4.75 -4.18
N GLU A 169 14.64 5.96 -4.49
CA GLU A 169 13.27 6.24 -4.90
C GLU A 169 13.07 6.10 -6.43
N LEU A 170 14.05 5.57 -7.15
CA LEU A 170 13.99 5.34 -8.60
C LEU A 170 13.57 6.59 -9.41
N ARG A 171 13.87 7.81 -8.95
CA ARG A 171 13.40 9.04 -9.58
C ARG A 171 13.85 9.19 -11.04
N HIS A 172 14.96 8.55 -11.40
CA HIS A 172 15.47 8.51 -12.77
C HIS A 172 14.61 7.68 -13.73
N SER A 173 13.65 6.90 -13.25
CA SER A 173 12.72 6.17 -14.09
C SER A 173 11.60 7.04 -14.69
N GLY A 174 11.44 8.30 -14.23
CA GLY A 174 10.33 9.16 -14.62
C GLY A 174 8.96 8.72 -14.09
N TYR A 175 8.82 7.49 -13.59
CA TYR A 175 7.53 6.91 -13.17
C TYR A 175 6.49 6.88 -14.30
N ASP A 176 6.93 6.66 -15.53
CA ASP A 176 6.11 6.66 -16.74
C ASP A 176 5.98 5.28 -17.41
N ARG A 177 6.70 4.28 -16.90
CA ARG A 177 6.73 2.89 -17.39
C ARG A 177 6.49 1.88 -16.29
N GLU A 178 6.09 0.68 -16.68
CA GLU A 178 5.95 -0.44 -15.77
C GLU A 178 7.29 -0.87 -15.20
N MET A 179 7.29 -1.22 -13.90
CA MET A 179 8.50 -1.67 -13.21
C MET A 179 8.15 -2.83 -12.28
N ASN A 180 8.95 -3.91 -12.31
CA ASN A 180 8.86 -4.98 -11.34
C ASN A 180 9.72 -4.64 -10.11
N VAL A 181 9.08 -4.10 -9.06
CA VAL A 181 9.74 -3.37 -7.96
C VAL A 181 9.67 -4.15 -6.66
N PRO A 182 10.81 -4.38 -5.96
CA PRO A 182 10.83 -5.17 -4.74
C PRO A 182 10.29 -4.45 -3.49
N PHE A 183 9.95 -3.17 -3.60
CA PHE A 183 9.32 -2.38 -2.55
C PHE A 183 8.28 -1.43 -3.14
N LEU A 184 7.02 -1.71 -2.89
CA LEU A 184 5.85 -0.87 -3.16
C LEU A 184 5.22 -0.45 -1.84
N SER A 185 4.81 0.83 -1.74
CA SER A 185 4.28 1.40 -0.50
C SER A 185 2.93 0.79 -0.12
N GLY A 186 2.71 0.63 1.17
CA GLY A 186 1.46 0.18 1.76
C GLY A 186 0.26 1.10 1.55
N CYS A 187 0.45 2.36 1.07
CA CYS A 187 -0.67 3.28 0.90
C CYS A 187 -1.73 2.78 -0.10
N PHE A 188 -1.34 1.94 -1.05
CA PHE A 188 -2.23 1.27 -2.00
C PHE A 188 -1.57 -0.02 -2.50
N MET A 189 -2.13 -1.17 -2.15
CA MET A 189 -1.63 -2.48 -2.57
C MET A 189 -2.80 -3.32 -3.11
N PHE A 190 -2.87 -3.51 -4.43
CA PHE A 190 -3.85 -4.40 -5.05
C PHE A 190 -3.25 -5.79 -5.13
N LEU A 191 -3.74 -6.71 -4.30
CA LEU A 191 -3.11 -7.99 -3.97
C LEU A 191 -3.89 -9.17 -4.56
N ARG A 192 -3.19 -10.14 -5.12
CA ARG A 192 -3.75 -11.45 -5.47
C ARG A 192 -3.83 -12.31 -4.21
N VAL A 193 -5.05 -12.71 -3.82
CA VAL A 193 -5.29 -13.44 -2.56
C VAL A 193 -4.65 -14.83 -2.57
N SER A 194 -4.58 -15.51 -3.71
CA SER A 194 -3.89 -16.81 -3.81
C SER A 194 -2.39 -16.70 -3.47
N ALA A 195 -1.72 -15.61 -3.85
CA ALA A 195 -0.33 -15.37 -3.49
C ALA A 195 -0.16 -15.11 -1.98
N LEU A 196 -1.15 -14.46 -1.34
CA LEU A 196 -1.13 -14.28 0.12
C LEU A 196 -1.31 -15.60 0.90
N LYS A 197 -2.06 -16.55 0.34
CA LYS A 197 -2.21 -17.88 0.94
C LYS A 197 -0.88 -18.65 0.99
N SER A 198 -0.02 -18.48 -0.02
CA SER A 198 1.28 -19.15 -0.10
C SER A 198 2.40 -18.38 0.60
N GLU A 199 2.46 -17.06 0.44
CA GLU A 199 3.58 -16.23 0.94
C GLU A 199 3.28 -15.55 2.29
N GLY A 200 2.04 -15.67 2.78
CA GLY A 200 1.56 -15.05 4.02
C GLY A 200 1.16 -13.59 3.86
N ILE A 201 0.51 -13.08 4.89
CA ILE A 201 0.02 -11.70 5.02
C ILE A 201 1.05 -10.81 5.73
N PHE A 202 0.69 -9.62 6.21
CA PHE A 202 1.63 -8.75 6.92
C PHE A 202 2.23 -9.43 8.15
N ASP A 203 3.51 -9.18 8.40
CA ASP A 203 4.21 -9.63 9.60
C ASP A 203 3.87 -8.70 10.77
N GLU A 204 3.07 -9.16 11.72
CA GLU A 204 2.54 -8.36 12.83
C GLU A 204 3.60 -7.93 13.86
N ARG A 205 4.85 -8.39 13.71
CA ARG A 205 5.96 -7.88 14.52
C ARG A 205 6.27 -6.41 14.23
N PHE A 206 5.92 -5.91 13.03
CA PHE A 206 6.05 -4.50 12.66
C PHE A 206 4.80 -3.75 13.11
N PHE A 207 4.98 -2.79 14.00
CA PHE A 207 3.87 -1.93 14.42
C PHE A 207 3.47 -0.96 13.31
N MET A 208 4.46 -0.28 12.73
CA MET A 208 4.28 0.68 11.64
C MET A 208 5.59 0.86 10.89
N TYR A 209 5.50 1.03 9.57
CA TYR A 209 6.62 1.06 8.64
C TYR A 209 7.35 -0.30 8.54
N MET A 210 7.95 -0.57 7.41
CA MET A 210 8.67 -1.81 7.06
C MET A 210 7.79 -3.05 6.89
N GLU A 211 6.51 -3.07 7.32
CA GLU A 211 5.55 -4.15 7.07
C GLU A 211 5.23 -4.29 5.58
N ASP A 212 5.10 -3.16 4.87
CA ASP A 212 4.88 -3.10 3.43
C ASP A 212 6.13 -3.53 2.64
N VAL A 213 7.31 -3.12 3.11
CA VAL A 213 8.60 -3.56 2.55
C VAL A 213 8.75 -5.07 2.69
N ASP A 214 8.45 -5.61 3.87
CA ASP A 214 8.55 -7.05 4.16
C ASP A 214 7.59 -7.87 3.30
N LEU A 215 6.32 -7.46 3.22
CA LEU A 215 5.32 -8.14 2.43
C LEU A 215 5.66 -8.08 0.93
N THR A 216 5.94 -6.90 0.40
CA THR A 216 6.32 -6.74 -1.01
C THR A 216 7.53 -7.60 -1.34
N ARG A 217 8.55 -7.60 -0.50
CA ARG A 217 9.78 -8.38 -0.69
C ARG A 217 9.51 -9.89 -0.70
N ARG A 218 8.63 -10.40 0.18
CA ARG A 218 8.25 -11.83 0.20
C ARG A 218 7.52 -12.21 -1.08
N LEU A 219 6.56 -11.41 -1.49
CA LEU A 219 5.84 -11.59 -2.76
C LEU A 219 6.80 -11.53 -3.96
N HIS A 220 7.68 -10.52 -4.00
CA HIS A 220 8.66 -10.33 -5.08
C HIS A 220 9.66 -11.49 -5.22
N ALA A 221 9.87 -12.27 -4.18
CA ALA A 221 10.76 -13.43 -4.24
C ALA A 221 10.22 -14.58 -5.10
N LYS A 222 8.90 -14.64 -5.29
CA LYS A 222 8.19 -15.73 -5.97
C LYS A 222 7.31 -15.26 -7.13
N HIS A 223 6.91 -13.99 -7.10
CA HIS A 223 5.94 -13.39 -8.02
C HIS A 223 6.47 -12.04 -8.52
N LYS A 224 5.77 -11.45 -9.50
CA LYS A 224 5.98 -10.05 -9.85
C LYS A 224 5.21 -9.13 -8.90
N THR A 225 5.83 -7.99 -8.59
CA THR A 225 5.25 -6.88 -7.84
C THR A 225 5.37 -5.63 -8.69
N LEU A 226 4.27 -5.24 -9.35
CA LEU A 226 4.30 -4.28 -10.44
C LEU A 226 3.90 -2.87 -9.99
N PHE A 227 4.73 -1.90 -10.32
CA PHE A 227 4.32 -0.52 -10.45
C PHE A 227 3.69 -0.32 -11.84
N TYR A 228 2.42 0.12 -11.89
CA TYR A 228 1.61 0.23 -13.11
C TYR A 228 1.16 1.69 -13.33
N PRO A 229 1.88 2.48 -14.15
CA PRO A 229 1.64 3.91 -14.32
C PRO A 229 0.49 4.28 -15.25
N SER A 230 -0.14 3.31 -15.93
CA SER A 230 -1.23 3.57 -16.86
C SER A 230 -2.48 4.13 -16.18
N VAL A 231 -2.61 3.94 -14.87
CA VAL A 231 -3.63 4.58 -14.04
C VAL A 231 -3.01 5.25 -12.82
N SER A 232 -3.68 6.27 -12.31
CA SER A 232 -3.17 7.09 -11.22
C SER A 232 -4.18 7.24 -10.09
N ILE A 233 -3.66 7.38 -8.88
CA ILE A 233 -4.42 7.69 -7.67
C ILE A 233 -3.87 8.96 -7.02
N TYR A 234 -4.68 9.60 -6.21
CA TYR A 234 -4.26 10.73 -5.39
C TYR A 234 -4.12 10.28 -3.93
N HIS A 235 -3.07 10.74 -3.28
CA HIS A 235 -2.82 10.47 -1.86
C HIS A 235 -2.49 11.79 -1.17
N ARG A 236 -3.32 12.18 -0.22
CA ARG A 236 -3.18 13.49 0.46
C ARG A 236 -1.86 13.60 1.20
N PHE A 237 -1.33 12.47 1.67
CA PHE A 237 -0.11 12.41 2.48
C PHE A 237 -0.14 13.47 3.59
N SER A 238 -1.18 13.42 4.41
CA SER A 238 -1.28 14.29 5.57
C SER A 238 -0.14 13.97 6.51
N ARG A 239 0.80 14.92 6.64
CA ARG A 239 1.87 14.84 7.65
C ARG A 239 1.28 15.00 9.05
N LEU A 240 0.28 14.20 9.41
CA LEU A 240 -0.33 14.16 10.75
C LEU A 240 0.61 13.53 11.79
N SER A 241 1.90 13.75 11.66
CA SER A 241 2.91 13.26 12.58
C SER A 241 3.17 14.26 13.72
N TYR A 242 2.12 14.71 14.41
CA TYR A 242 2.30 15.58 15.59
C TYR A 242 2.72 14.84 16.86
N HIS A 243 2.78 13.52 16.84
CA HIS A 243 3.55 12.76 17.84
C HIS A 243 4.83 12.20 17.21
N LYS A 244 5.60 13.08 16.59
CA LYS A 244 6.79 12.74 15.77
C LYS A 244 7.75 11.76 16.45
N TRP A 245 8.01 11.88 17.74
CA TRP A 245 9.00 11.06 18.43
C TRP A 245 8.55 9.61 18.65
N LYS A 246 7.28 9.37 19.02
CA LYS A 246 6.73 8.01 19.19
C LYS A 246 6.70 7.25 17.86
N LEU A 247 6.27 7.91 16.79
CA LEU A 247 6.29 7.33 15.45
C LEU A 247 7.70 7.07 14.93
N SER A 248 8.65 7.98 15.23
CA SER A 248 10.06 7.78 14.88
C SER A 248 10.67 6.60 15.63
N LEU A 249 10.36 6.44 16.92
CA LEU A 249 10.80 5.27 17.70
C LEU A 249 10.19 3.97 17.16
N ALA A 250 8.89 3.97 16.84
CA ALA A 250 8.23 2.81 16.23
C ALA A 250 8.88 2.45 14.88
N HIS A 251 9.19 3.47 14.06
CA HIS A 251 9.89 3.26 12.80
C HIS A 251 11.30 2.68 13.00
N MET A 252 12.08 3.23 13.92
CA MET A 252 13.42 2.71 14.25
C MET A 252 13.35 1.27 14.77
N ALA A 253 12.37 0.96 15.64
CA ALA A 253 12.15 -0.41 16.09
C ALA A 253 11.80 -1.37 14.94
N SER A 254 10.96 -0.92 14.00
CA SER A 254 10.61 -1.69 12.80
C SER A 254 11.82 -1.89 11.88
N VAL A 255 12.67 -0.87 11.72
CA VAL A 255 13.94 -0.98 10.96
C VAL A 255 14.87 -2.02 11.57
N VAL A 256 15.04 -2.02 12.90
CA VAL A 256 15.86 -3.03 13.60
C VAL A 256 15.28 -4.43 13.38
N LYS A 257 13.97 -4.61 13.55
CA LYS A 257 13.29 -5.90 13.30
C LYS A 257 13.47 -6.37 11.85
N TYR A 258 13.36 -5.46 10.88
CA TYR A 258 13.54 -5.77 9.47
C TYR A 258 14.95 -6.26 9.17
N PHE A 259 15.98 -5.56 9.62
CA PHE A 259 17.37 -6.00 9.37
C PHE A 259 17.76 -7.21 10.19
N ASN A 260 17.19 -7.43 11.38
CA ASN A 260 17.36 -8.69 12.12
C ASN A 260 16.74 -9.87 11.38
N LYS A 261 15.63 -9.66 10.67
CA LYS A 261 14.99 -10.71 9.85
C LYS A 261 15.75 -10.98 8.56
N TRP A 262 16.23 -9.93 7.87
CA TRP A 262 16.74 -10.04 6.50
C TRP A 262 18.25 -9.87 6.35
N GLY A 263 18.93 -9.48 7.41
CA GLY A 263 20.38 -9.24 7.44
C GLY A 263 20.76 -7.77 7.32
N TRP A 264 21.69 -7.36 8.16
CA TRP A 264 22.23 -6.00 8.20
C TRP A 264 23.22 -5.76 7.05
N ILE A 265 24.22 -6.61 6.90
CA ILE A 265 25.33 -6.46 5.95
C ILE A 265 25.14 -7.41 4.77
N TYR A 266 24.96 -8.69 5.05
CA TYR A 266 24.80 -9.74 4.04
C TYR A 266 23.31 -9.99 3.78
N ASP A 267 22.86 -9.61 2.61
CA ASP A 267 21.51 -9.82 2.12
C ASP A 267 21.58 -10.02 0.60
N SER A 268 21.77 -11.26 0.20
CA SER A 268 21.94 -11.65 -1.20
C SER A 268 20.70 -11.36 -2.04
N SER A 269 19.50 -11.56 -1.49
CA SER A 269 18.25 -11.28 -2.19
C SER A 269 18.04 -9.78 -2.41
N ARG A 270 18.30 -8.92 -1.43
CA ARG A 270 18.29 -7.47 -1.60
C ARG A 270 19.23 -7.02 -2.72
N ARG A 271 20.46 -7.53 -2.71
CA ARG A 271 21.45 -7.20 -3.74
C ARG A 271 20.99 -7.65 -5.13
N ARG A 272 20.47 -8.87 -5.24
CA ARG A 272 19.97 -9.44 -6.49
C ARG A 272 18.80 -8.61 -7.02
N PHE A 273 17.74 -8.40 -6.24
CA PHE A 273 16.54 -7.69 -6.66
C PHE A 273 16.85 -6.25 -7.09
N ASN A 274 17.59 -5.52 -6.26
CA ASN A 274 17.97 -4.14 -6.59
C ASN A 274 18.84 -4.06 -7.84
N LYS A 275 19.78 -5.01 -8.03
CA LYS A 275 20.66 -5.03 -9.22
C LYS A 275 19.89 -5.37 -10.49
N THR A 276 18.97 -6.34 -10.41
CA THR A 276 18.12 -6.74 -11.54
C THR A 276 17.28 -5.57 -12.02
N LEU A 277 16.50 -4.96 -11.11
CA LEU A 277 15.67 -3.80 -11.44
C LEU A 277 16.49 -2.64 -12.05
N LEU A 278 17.62 -2.28 -11.45
CA LEU A 278 18.47 -1.20 -11.98
C LEU A 278 19.06 -1.54 -13.35
N LYS A 279 19.29 -2.82 -13.67
CA LYS A 279 19.74 -3.26 -15.00
C LYS A 279 18.60 -3.13 -16.02
N GLU A 280 17.41 -3.59 -15.68
CA GLU A 280 16.20 -3.51 -16.50
C GLU A 280 15.87 -2.05 -16.87
N LEU A 281 15.86 -1.15 -15.90
CA LEU A 281 15.63 0.28 -16.14
C LEU A 281 16.66 0.91 -17.07
N LYS A 282 17.94 0.54 -16.96
CA LYS A 282 18.98 1.02 -17.86
C LYS A 282 18.83 0.48 -19.30
N GLN A 283 18.33 -0.74 -19.46
CA GLN A 283 18.09 -1.32 -20.77
C GLN A 283 16.90 -0.66 -21.46
N GLN A 284 15.82 -0.40 -20.72
CA GLN A 284 14.65 0.30 -21.23
C GLN A 284 14.99 1.70 -21.75
N THR A 285 15.78 2.47 -21.01
CA THR A 285 16.23 3.81 -21.45
C THR A 285 17.08 3.77 -22.73
N LYS A 286 17.93 2.74 -22.91
CA LYS A 286 18.76 2.60 -24.13
C LYS A 286 18.00 2.20 -25.39
N ASN A 287 16.82 1.62 -25.22
CA ASN A 287 15.99 1.21 -26.36
C ASN A 287 15.05 2.32 -26.84
N GLU A 288 14.99 3.45 -26.11
CA GLU A 288 14.20 4.63 -26.43
C GLU A 288 15.04 5.76 -27.06
N ASP A 289 16.37 5.72 -26.88
CA ASP A 289 17.37 6.59 -27.54
C ASP A 289 17.79 5.96 -28.88
#